data_0d921594b3c2c65949345d1dcd6c926d
#
_entry.id   0d921594b3c2c65949345d1dcd6c926d
#
_cell.length_a   1.000
_cell.length_b   1.000
_cell.length_c   1.000
_cell.angle_alpha   90.00
_cell.angle_beta   90.00
_cell.angle_gamma   90.00
#
_symmetry.space_group_name_H-M   'P 1'
#
loop_
_entity.id
_entity.type
_entity.pdbx_description
1 polymer ?
#
loop_
_entity_poly.entity_id
_entity_poly.type
_entity_poly.pdbx_seq_one_letter_code
_entity_poly.pdbx_strand_id
1 'polypeptide(L)'
;TLSVLTILYFLSSNNIVNFFIIIISLCIIIFLIFNFAILGLPKLFLGDSGSLLLGFLISFILIYLASKNIIPPILLAWSISIFVYEFISVNLDRVFKNKKIFKPGLDHLHNFIFKKTKSLFLANVYLVNLNFIFFIIGYLSFYYLNSIISLILFIIIFFIFFILRKKIS
;
A
#
# COMPACT_ATOMS: atom_id res chain seq x y z
N THR A 1 1.37 -1.72 4.75
CA THR A 1 1.38 -3.21 4.78
C THR A 1 0.16 -3.78 5.49
N LEU A 2 -0.18 -3.41 6.74
CA LEU A 2 -1.35 -3.94 7.44
C LEU A 2 -2.65 -3.76 6.65
N SER A 3 -2.91 -2.60 6.06
CA SER A 3 -4.11 -2.37 5.25
C SER A 3 -4.23 -3.33 4.07
N VAL A 4 -3.12 -3.70 3.45
CA VAL A 4 -3.11 -4.70 2.37
C VAL A 4 -3.49 -6.07 2.92
N LEU A 5 -2.87 -6.48 4.02
CA LEU A 5 -3.14 -7.79 4.63
C LEU A 5 -4.59 -7.92 5.09
N THR A 6 -5.17 -6.87 5.69
CA THR A 6 -6.60 -6.88 6.07
C THR A 6 -7.52 -7.00 4.86
N ILE A 7 -7.23 -6.31 3.77
CA ILE A 7 -7.98 -6.43 2.52
C ILE A 7 -7.87 -7.85 1.95
N LEU A 8 -6.66 -8.41 1.90
CA LEU A 8 -6.44 -9.76 1.39
C LEU A 8 -7.13 -10.82 2.24
N TYR A 9 -7.13 -10.65 3.56
CA TYR A 9 -7.86 -11.53 4.47
C TYR A 9 -9.37 -11.55 4.18
N PHE A 10 -9.95 -10.37 3.95
CA PHE A 10 -11.37 -10.25 3.60
C PHE A 10 -11.71 -10.86 2.24
N LEU A 11 -10.82 -10.73 1.27
CA LEU A 11 -11.06 -11.26 -0.08
C LEU A 11 -10.81 -12.77 -0.19
N SER A 12 -9.93 -13.31 0.64
CA SER A 12 -9.51 -14.70 0.54
C SER A 12 -10.49 -15.61 1.27
N SER A 13 -11.00 -16.61 0.56
CA SER A 13 -11.77 -17.74 1.14
C SER A 13 -10.87 -18.93 1.54
N ASN A 14 -9.54 -18.82 1.32
CA ASN A 14 -8.61 -19.92 1.57
C ASN A 14 -8.08 -19.87 3.01
N ASN A 15 -8.46 -20.85 3.83
CA ASN A 15 -8.10 -20.92 5.25
C ASN A 15 -6.59 -20.94 5.50
N ILE A 16 -5.81 -21.61 4.63
CA ILE A 16 -4.35 -21.70 4.78
C ILE A 16 -3.72 -20.31 4.57
N VAL A 17 -4.12 -19.61 3.50
CA VAL A 17 -3.64 -18.26 3.22
C VAL A 17 -4.04 -17.29 4.34
N ASN A 18 -5.29 -17.38 4.81
CA ASN A 18 -5.78 -16.54 5.90
C ASN A 18 -4.98 -16.77 7.19
N PHE A 19 -4.61 -18.01 7.49
CA PHE A 19 -3.74 -18.32 8.65
C PHE A 19 -2.36 -17.62 8.52
N PHE A 20 -1.72 -17.69 7.36
CA PHE A 20 -0.46 -16.98 7.10
C PHE A 20 -0.61 -15.45 7.22
N ILE A 21 -1.70 -14.89 6.66
CA ILE A 21 -1.99 -13.46 6.77
C ILE A 21 -2.13 -13.03 8.22
N ILE A 22 -2.82 -13.81 9.05
CA ILE A 22 -2.97 -13.53 10.49
C ILE A 22 -1.61 -13.52 11.18
N ILE A 23 -0.76 -14.53 10.96
CA ILE A 23 0.57 -14.59 11.58
C ILE A 23 1.41 -13.37 11.21
N ILE A 24 1.49 -13.03 9.93
CA ILE A 24 2.24 -11.86 9.46
C ILE A 24 1.66 -10.57 10.06
N SER A 25 0.34 -10.45 10.13
CA SER A 25 -0.32 -9.28 10.71
C SER A 25 -0.02 -9.12 12.19
N LEU A 26 0.00 -10.22 12.97
CA LEU A 26 0.39 -10.21 14.38
C LEU A 26 1.85 -9.75 14.56
N CYS A 27 2.77 -10.27 13.76
CA CYS A 27 4.17 -9.83 13.79
C CYS A 27 4.31 -8.33 13.51
N ILE A 28 3.56 -7.80 12.53
CA ILE A 28 3.57 -6.37 12.20
C ILE A 28 2.95 -5.54 13.34
N ILE A 29 1.86 -6.00 13.97
CA ILE A 29 1.24 -5.30 15.11
C ILE A 29 2.21 -5.21 16.27
N ILE A 30 2.87 -6.31 16.62
CA ILE A 30 3.91 -6.32 17.67
C ILE A 30 5.03 -5.35 17.32
N PHE A 31 5.53 -5.38 16.08
CA PHE A 31 6.54 -4.43 15.63
C PHE A 31 6.07 -2.97 15.77
N LEU A 32 4.81 -2.65 15.41
CA LEU A 32 4.26 -1.30 15.50
C LEU A 32 4.17 -0.80 16.95
N ILE A 33 3.88 -1.67 17.92
CA ILE A 33 3.88 -1.32 19.34
C ILE A 33 5.25 -0.78 19.76
N PHE A 34 6.34 -1.45 19.36
CA PHE A 34 7.70 -0.98 19.60
C PHE A 34 8.07 0.23 18.75
N ASN A 35 7.71 0.26 17.47
CA ASN A 35 8.06 1.35 16.56
C ASN A 35 7.46 2.70 16.99
N PHE A 36 6.23 2.69 17.53
CA PHE A 36 5.58 3.88 18.08
C PHE A 36 5.95 4.15 19.54
N ALA A 37 6.83 3.34 20.14
CA ALA A 37 7.20 3.43 21.55
C ALA A 37 5.98 3.45 22.50
N ILE A 38 4.93 2.70 22.17
CA ILE A 38 3.75 2.57 23.00
C ILE A 38 4.16 1.94 24.35
N LEU A 39 3.57 2.41 25.43
CA LEU A 39 3.87 1.93 26.81
C LEU A 39 5.32 2.17 27.28
N GLY A 40 6.04 3.14 26.69
CA GLY A 40 7.42 3.44 27.06
C GLY A 40 8.44 2.40 26.60
N LEU A 41 8.09 1.51 25.70
CA LEU A 41 8.98 0.48 25.15
C LEU A 41 10.08 1.11 24.28
N PRO A 42 11.25 0.45 24.18
CA PRO A 42 12.34 0.95 23.32
C PRO A 42 11.89 0.97 21.85
N LYS A 43 12.26 2.06 21.16
CA LYS A 43 11.88 2.24 19.76
C LYS A 43 12.68 1.30 18.86
N LEU A 44 11.99 0.47 18.10
CA LEU A 44 12.59 -0.43 17.11
C LEU A 44 12.35 0.11 15.69
N PHE A 45 13.34 -0.11 14.84
CA PHE A 45 13.26 0.19 13.41
C PHE A 45 13.26 -1.12 12.61
N LEU A 46 12.44 -1.17 11.57
CA LEU A 46 12.30 -2.35 10.71
C LEU A 46 13.59 -2.65 9.91
N GLY A 47 14.36 -1.60 9.58
CA GLY A 47 15.54 -1.70 8.73
C GLY A 47 15.22 -2.07 7.28
N ASP A 48 16.25 -2.08 6.44
CA ASP A 48 16.09 -2.40 5.01
C ASP A 48 15.73 -3.87 4.81
N SER A 49 16.37 -4.78 5.57
CA SER A 49 16.09 -6.22 5.49
C SER A 49 14.63 -6.55 5.84
N GLY A 50 14.08 -5.92 6.88
CA GLY A 50 12.70 -6.13 7.28
C GLY A 50 11.70 -5.58 6.26
N SER A 51 11.98 -4.41 5.67
CA SER A 51 11.13 -3.83 4.64
C SER A 51 11.12 -4.66 3.35
N LEU A 52 12.27 -5.19 2.94
CA LEU A 52 12.40 -6.10 1.79
C LEU A 52 11.66 -7.41 2.04
N LEU A 53 11.80 -7.99 3.24
CA LEU A 53 11.09 -9.21 3.63
C LEU A 53 9.57 -9.02 3.56
N LEU A 54 9.05 -7.92 4.11
CA LEU A 54 7.60 -7.63 4.04
C LEU A 54 7.13 -7.42 2.60
N GLY A 55 7.91 -6.72 1.79
CA GLY A 55 7.61 -6.56 0.36
C GLY A 55 7.55 -7.90 -0.37
N PHE A 56 8.53 -8.78 -0.11
CA PHE A 56 8.58 -10.12 -0.68
C PHE A 56 7.36 -10.96 -0.26
N LEU A 57 7.03 -11.01 1.03
CA LEU A 57 5.90 -11.80 1.55
C LEU A 57 4.57 -11.35 0.95
N ILE A 58 4.31 -10.03 0.88
CA ILE A 58 3.10 -9.49 0.26
C ILE A 58 3.05 -9.86 -1.22
N SER A 59 4.14 -9.66 -1.96
CA SER A 59 4.20 -9.99 -3.38
C SER A 59 3.95 -11.48 -3.62
N PHE A 60 4.54 -12.35 -2.79
CA PHE A 60 4.33 -13.79 -2.87
C PHE A 60 2.86 -14.17 -2.66
N ILE A 61 2.21 -13.59 -1.63
CA ILE A 61 0.78 -13.84 -1.36
C ILE A 61 -0.08 -13.38 -2.55
N LEU A 62 0.18 -12.20 -3.09
CA LEU A 62 -0.57 -11.67 -4.25
C LEU A 62 -0.43 -12.58 -5.48
N ILE A 63 0.80 -13.01 -5.81
CA ILE A 63 1.06 -13.91 -6.93
C ILE A 63 0.37 -15.27 -6.71
N TYR A 64 0.46 -15.81 -5.49
CA TYR A 64 -0.19 -17.07 -5.16
C TYR A 64 -1.71 -16.99 -5.32
N LEU A 65 -2.36 -15.95 -4.78
CA LEU A 65 -3.80 -15.74 -4.88
C LEU A 65 -4.26 -15.56 -6.33
N ALA A 66 -3.47 -14.85 -7.14
CA ALA A 66 -3.74 -14.69 -8.57
C ALA A 66 -3.56 -16.00 -9.34
N SER A 67 -2.46 -16.73 -9.12
CA SER A 67 -2.12 -17.97 -9.85
C SER A 67 -3.11 -19.09 -9.58
N LYS A 68 -3.69 -19.13 -8.39
CA LYS A 68 -4.73 -20.09 -8.01
C LYS A 68 -6.14 -19.64 -8.35
N ASN A 69 -6.31 -18.50 -9.02
CA ASN A 69 -7.62 -17.90 -9.33
C ASN A 69 -8.53 -17.74 -8.10
N ILE A 70 -7.93 -17.57 -6.90
CA ILE A 70 -8.68 -17.35 -5.66
C ILE A 70 -9.29 -15.95 -5.64
N ILE A 71 -8.53 -14.97 -6.10
CA ILE A 71 -8.96 -13.57 -6.18
C ILE A 71 -8.62 -13.03 -7.58
N PRO A 72 -9.55 -12.31 -8.23
CA PRO A 72 -9.29 -11.66 -9.51
C PRO A 72 -8.08 -10.72 -9.44
N PRO A 73 -7.15 -10.76 -10.42
CA PRO A 73 -5.92 -9.95 -10.40
C PRO A 73 -6.16 -8.45 -10.23
N ILE A 74 -7.28 -7.93 -10.77
CA ILE A 74 -7.61 -6.52 -10.66
C ILE A 74 -7.92 -6.11 -9.21
N LEU A 75 -8.57 -6.96 -8.41
CA LEU A 75 -8.82 -6.69 -7.00
C LEU A 75 -7.52 -6.73 -6.18
N LEU A 76 -6.58 -7.59 -6.56
CA LEU A 76 -5.23 -7.60 -5.97
C LEU A 76 -4.48 -6.33 -6.29
N ALA A 77 -4.58 -5.80 -7.52
CA ALA A 77 -4.00 -4.51 -7.88
C ALA A 77 -4.59 -3.37 -7.04
N TRP A 78 -5.90 -3.34 -6.83
CA TRP A 78 -6.56 -2.36 -5.97
C TRP A 78 -6.13 -2.45 -4.50
N SER A 79 -5.85 -3.65 -3.99
CA SER A 79 -5.40 -3.84 -2.60
C SER A 79 -4.06 -3.13 -2.31
N ILE A 80 -3.19 -3.01 -3.30
CA ILE A 80 -1.88 -2.35 -3.20
C ILE A 80 -1.82 -1.00 -3.94
N SER A 81 -2.95 -0.44 -4.34
CA SER A 81 -3.05 0.73 -5.21
C SER A 81 -2.19 1.92 -4.74
N ILE A 82 -2.22 2.27 -3.45
CA ILE A 82 -1.45 3.40 -2.93
C ILE A 82 0.06 3.21 -3.12
N PHE A 83 0.58 1.98 -2.96
CA PHE A 83 2.00 1.69 -3.15
C PHE A 83 2.39 1.79 -4.62
N VAL A 84 1.56 1.25 -5.52
CA VAL A 84 1.78 1.32 -6.97
C VAL A 84 1.73 2.76 -7.46
N TYR A 85 0.71 3.50 -7.05
CA TYR A 85 0.52 4.90 -7.45
C TYR A 85 1.64 5.79 -6.95
N GLU A 86 2.05 5.62 -5.69
CA GLU A 86 3.15 6.39 -5.12
C GLU A 86 4.48 6.06 -5.81
N PHE A 87 4.79 4.78 -6.01
CA PHE A 87 6.01 4.35 -6.69
C PHE A 87 6.11 4.91 -8.11
N ILE A 88 5.05 4.77 -8.92
CA ILE A 88 5.04 5.26 -10.30
C ILE A 88 5.11 6.79 -10.31
N SER A 89 4.35 7.47 -9.45
CA SER A 89 4.31 8.94 -9.39
C SER A 89 5.65 9.56 -9.04
N VAL A 90 6.37 8.98 -8.03
CA VAL A 90 7.72 9.46 -7.65
C VAL A 90 8.69 9.30 -8.80
N ASN A 91 8.68 8.14 -9.47
CA ASN A 91 9.58 7.87 -10.57
C ASN A 91 9.31 8.78 -11.78
N LEU A 92 8.04 8.99 -12.14
CA LEU A 92 7.67 9.93 -13.20
C LEU A 92 8.10 11.36 -12.87
N ASP A 93 7.84 11.83 -11.66
CA ASP A 93 8.29 13.16 -11.21
C ASP A 93 9.81 13.33 -11.31
N ARG A 94 10.57 12.30 -10.97
CA ARG A 94 12.03 12.31 -11.07
C ARG A 94 12.51 12.38 -12.51
N VAL A 95 11.88 11.60 -13.40
CA VAL A 95 12.17 11.64 -14.84
C VAL A 95 11.88 13.03 -15.41
N PHE A 96 10.71 13.62 -15.11
CA PHE A 96 10.34 14.96 -15.59
C PHE A 96 11.26 16.08 -15.05
N LYS A 97 11.84 15.89 -13.86
CA LYS A 97 12.77 16.85 -13.24
C LYS A 97 14.24 16.52 -13.52
N ASN A 98 14.54 15.59 -14.44
CA ASN A 98 15.90 15.11 -14.73
C ASN A 98 16.69 14.66 -13.50
N LYS A 99 16.01 14.12 -12.48
CA LYS A 99 16.63 13.59 -11.27
C LYS A 99 16.94 12.10 -11.42
N LYS A 100 17.98 11.63 -10.71
CA LYS A 100 18.30 10.19 -10.67
C LYS A 100 17.17 9.40 -9.99
N ILE A 101 16.64 8.37 -10.67
CA ILE A 101 15.50 7.56 -10.21
C ILE A 101 15.83 6.85 -8.89
N PHE A 102 17.02 6.24 -8.79
CA PHE A 102 17.43 5.43 -7.64
C PHE A 102 18.13 6.19 -6.51
N LYS A 103 18.16 7.53 -6.57
CA LYS A 103 18.75 8.31 -5.48
C LYS A 103 17.75 8.45 -4.32
N PRO A 104 18.17 8.22 -3.07
CA PRO A 104 17.33 8.50 -1.91
C PRO A 104 16.80 9.94 -1.94
N GLY A 105 15.52 10.12 -1.59
CA GLY A 105 14.90 11.45 -1.61
C GLY A 105 13.72 11.53 -0.64
N LEU A 106 13.32 12.76 -0.32
CA LEU A 106 12.17 13.05 0.55
C LEU A 106 10.89 13.31 -0.24
N ASP A 107 10.83 12.80 -1.48
CA ASP A 107 9.78 13.09 -2.45
C ASP A 107 8.52 12.22 -2.26
N HIS A 108 8.48 11.41 -1.21
CA HIS A 108 7.36 10.52 -0.93
C HIS A 108 6.18 11.22 -0.27
N LEU A 109 4.96 10.79 -0.58
CA LEU A 109 3.71 11.37 -0.07
C LEU A 109 3.67 11.43 1.46
N HIS A 110 4.16 10.37 2.13
CA HIS A 110 4.21 10.37 3.61
C HIS A 110 5.06 11.53 4.17
N ASN A 111 6.15 11.93 3.48
CA ASN A 111 6.97 13.06 3.90
C ASN A 111 6.24 14.39 3.73
N PHE A 112 5.45 14.56 2.65
CA PHE A 112 4.65 15.77 2.47
C PHE A 112 3.55 15.89 3.52
N ILE A 113 2.86 14.77 3.82
CA ILE A 113 1.83 14.75 4.86
C ILE A 113 2.46 15.00 6.23
N PHE A 114 3.61 14.39 6.52
CA PHE A 114 4.35 14.61 7.77
C PHE A 114 4.77 16.08 7.95
N LYS A 115 5.29 16.73 6.90
CA LYS A 115 5.63 18.16 6.95
C LYS A 115 4.42 19.02 7.32
N LYS A 116 3.23 18.65 6.85
CA LYS A 116 1.98 19.39 7.10
C LYS A 116 1.37 19.09 8.46
N THR A 117 1.36 17.82 8.89
CA THR A 117 0.71 17.37 10.14
C THR A 117 1.65 17.35 11.33
N LYS A 118 2.98 17.37 11.10
CA LYS A 118 4.04 17.19 12.11
C LYS A 118 3.90 15.91 12.96
N SER A 119 3.10 14.95 12.50
CA SER A 119 2.83 13.70 13.18
C SER A 119 2.98 12.50 12.22
N LEU A 120 3.90 11.58 12.55
CA LEU A 120 4.08 10.33 11.80
C LEU A 120 2.84 9.44 11.88
N PHE A 121 2.18 9.43 13.05
CA PHE A 121 0.96 8.66 13.24
C PHE A 121 -0.14 9.13 12.30
N LEU A 122 -0.42 10.43 12.24
CA LEU A 122 -1.43 11.00 11.35
C LEU A 122 -1.10 10.77 9.88
N ALA A 123 0.18 10.87 9.49
CA ALA A 123 0.59 10.58 8.12
C ALA A 123 0.30 9.11 7.75
N ASN A 124 0.59 8.17 8.63
CA ASN A 124 0.31 6.75 8.39
C ASN A 124 -1.19 6.46 8.35
N VAL A 125 -1.98 7.04 9.27
CA VAL A 125 -3.45 6.89 9.27
C VAL A 125 -4.05 7.42 7.96
N TYR A 126 -3.57 8.56 7.46
CA TYR A 126 -4.02 9.10 6.18
C TYR A 126 -3.75 8.15 5.01
N LEU A 127 -2.53 7.58 4.93
CA LEU A 127 -2.18 6.63 3.86
C LEU A 127 -3.00 5.34 3.93
N VAL A 128 -3.25 4.84 5.15
CA VAL A 128 -4.08 3.66 5.36
C VAL A 128 -5.51 3.91 4.89
N ASN A 129 -6.12 5.04 5.30
CA ASN A 129 -7.46 5.42 4.87
C ASN A 129 -7.55 5.59 3.35
N LEU A 130 -6.54 6.22 2.73
CA LEU A 130 -6.48 6.40 1.29
C LEU A 130 -6.46 5.05 0.55
N ASN A 131 -5.68 4.08 1.07
CA ASN A 131 -5.64 2.72 0.50
C ASN A 131 -7.00 2.04 0.58
N PHE A 132 -7.71 2.16 1.71
CA PHE A 132 -9.06 1.61 1.85
C PHE A 132 -10.06 2.28 0.91
N ILE A 133 -10.01 3.60 0.76
CA ILE A 133 -10.89 4.33 -0.18
C ILE A 133 -10.67 3.82 -1.61
N PHE A 134 -9.41 3.73 -2.06
CA PHE A 134 -9.11 3.21 -3.40
C PHE A 134 -9.57 1.77 -3.57
N PHE A 135 -9.37 0.93 -2.54
CA PHE A 135 -9.85 -0.44 -2.59
C PHE A 135 -11.37 -0.54 -2.69
N ILE A 136 -12.12 0.26 -1.92
CA ILE A 136 -13.59 0.28 -1.97
C ILE A 136 -14.06 0.70 -3.37
N ILE A 137 -13.47 1.73 -3.97
CA ILE A 137 -13.79 2.14 -5.34
C ILE A 137 -13.53 1.01 -6.33
N GLY A 138 -12.38 0.35 -6.20
CA GLY A 138 -12.01 -0.80 -7.03
C GLY A 138 -12.94 -1.99 -6.87
N TYR A 139 -13.30 -2.32 -5.64
CA TYR A 139 -14.21 -3.41 -5.33
C TYR A 139 -15.61 -3.16 -5.91
N LEU A 140 -16.16 -1.96 -5.72
CA LEU A 140 -17.46 -1.57 -6.25
C LEU A 140 -17.45 -1.56 -7.79
N SER A 141 -16.38 -1.02 -8.40
CA SER A 141 -16.26 -1.01 -9.86
C SER A 141 -16.17 -2.43 -10.45
N PHE A 142 -15.45 -3.33 -9.79
CA PHE A 142 -15.38 -4.72 -10.22
C PHE A 142 -16.73 -5.43 -10.09
N TYR A 143 -17.43 -5.23 -8.97
CA TYR A 143 -18.69 -5.92 -8.68
C TYR A 143 -19.84 -5.44 -9.56
N TYR A 144 -19.99 -4.13 -9.78
CA TYR A 144 -21.12 -3.55 -10.53
C TYR A 144 -20.89 -3.39 -12.02
N LEU A 145 -19.65 -3.25 -12.46
CA LEU A 145 -19.37 -2.94 -13.86
C LEU A 145 -18.73 -4.12 -14.61
N ASN A 146 -17.51 -4.43 -14.37
CA ASN A 146 -16.76 -5.64 -14.74
C ASN A 146 -15.23 -5.41 -14.55
N SER A 147 -14.43 -6.46 -14.83
CA SER A 147 -12.96 -6.39 -14.67
C SER A 147 -12.28 -5.36 -15.56
N ILE A 148 -12.74 -5.19 -16.81
CA ILE A 148 -12.13 -4.25 -17.78
C ILE A 148 -12.38 -2.80 -17.38
N ILE A 149 -13.62 -2.47 -17.00
CA ILE A 149 -13.97 -1.11 -16.56
C ILE A 149 -13.24 -0.78 -15.25
N SER A 150 -13.14 -1.75 -14.33
CA SER A 150 -12.37 -1.59 -13.11
C SER A 150 -10.87 -1.29 -13.38
N LEU A 151 -10.29 -1.92 -14.40
CA LEU A 151 -8.91 -1.63 -14.83
C LEU A 151 -8.78 -0.20 -15.41
N ILE A 152 -9.73 0.21 -16.25
CA ILE A 152 -9.75 1.58 -16.80
C ILE A 152 -9.84 2.61 -15.66
N LEU A 153 -10.72 2.39 -14.69
CA LEU A 153 -10.84 3.25 -13.52
C LEU A 153 -9.56 3.28 -12.68
N PHE A 154 -8.87 2.15 -12.53
CA PHE A 154 -7.57 2.09 -11.85
C PHE A 154 -6.56 3.04 -12.51
N ILE A 155 -6.49 3.06 -13.83
CA ILE A 155 -5.60 3.95 -14.59
C ILE A 155 -6.06 5.42 -14.46
N ILE A 156 -7.35 5.71 -14.57
CA ILE A 156 -7.87 7.08 -14.42
C ILE A 156 -7.56 7.64 -13.04
N ILE A 157 -7.81 6.88 -11.98
CA ILE A 157 -7.54 7.28 -10.60
C ILE A 157 -6.05 7.48 -10.37
N PHE A 158 -5.18 6.70 -11.01
CA PHE A 158 -3.73 6.94 -10.97
C PHE A 158 -3.39 8.35 -11.51
N PHE A 159 -3.94 8.76 -12.65
CA PHE A 159 -3.67 10.09 -13.20
C PHE A 159 -4.20 11.22 -12.30
N ILE A 160 -5.39 11.04 -11.71
CA ILE A 160 -5.93 11.98 -10.72
C ILE A 160 -5.00 12.07 -9.50
N PHE A 161 -4.58 10.94 -8.96
CA PHE A 161 -3.63 10.88 -7.85
C PHE A 161 -2.31 11.59 -8.18
N PHE A 162 -1.75 11.34 -9.37
CA PHE A 162 -0.51 11.97 -9.83
C PHE A 162 -0.62 13.50 -9.88
N ILE A 163 -1.72 14.03 -10.44
CA ILE A 163 -1.97 15.47 -10.53
C ILE A 163 -2.10 16.08 -9.12
N LEU A 164 -2.89 15.45 -8.24
CA LEU A 164 -3.09 15.93 -6.87
C LEU A 164 -1.78 15.91 -6.07
N ARG A 165 -1.01 14.84 -6.20
CA ARG A 165 0.31 14.71 -5.56
C ARG A 165 1.26 15.82 -6.00
N LYS A 166 1.29 16.14 -7.32
CA LYS A 166 2.13 17.22 -7.86
C LYS A 166 1.76 18.60 -7.32
N LYS A 167 0.49 18.84 -6.95
CA LYS A 167 0.07 20.10 -6.31
C LYS A 167 0.53 20.20 -4.84
N ILE A 168 0.82 19.10 -4.20
CA ILE A 168 1.22 19.03 -2.80
C ILE A 168 2.77 19.03 -2.67
N SER A 169 3.50 18.58 -3.72
CA SER A 169 4.96 18.53 -3.76
C SER A 169 5.58 19.87 -4.09
#